data_611d6b156e1a90876be5b7e86697651e
#
_entry.id   611d6b156e1a90876be5b7e86697651e
#
_cell.length_a   1.000
_cell.length_b   1.000
_cell.length_c   1.000
_cell.angle_alpha   90.00
_cell.angle_beta   90.00
_cell.angle_gamma   90.00
#
_symmetry.space_group_name_H-M   'P 1'
#
loop_
_entity.id
_entity.type
_entity.pdbx_description
1 polymer ?
#
loop_
_entity_poly.entity_id
_entity_poly.type
_entity_poly.pdbx_seq_one_letter_code
_entity_poly.pdbx_strand_id
1 'polypeptide(L)'
;MNLPTEVRYRPYADWTNEEKTKIKENVGKSPWRASYHIEPETGLLNDPNGFSYFNGKFQLFYQSWPFGAAHGLKQWVHTETEDLVHFTETGVKLLPDHENDSHGAYSGSAYQIGDKLFIFYTGNVRDENWVRDPRQIGAWMDKDGKIEKFDKVLIKQPADATEHFRDPQIFDYKGQFLSLIHI
;
A
#
# COMPACT_ATOMS: atom_id res chain seq x y z
N MET A 1 -10.70 17.41 -10.63
CA MET A 1 -9.48 18.25 -10.79
C MET A 1 -8.37 17.31 -11.25
N ASN A 2 -7.88 17.48 -12.50
CA ASN A 2 -6.77 16.66 -13.00
C ASN A 2 -5.46 17.26 -12.48
N LEU A 3 -4.86 16.63 -11.47
CA LEU A 3 -3.54 17.02 -10.98
C LEU A 3 -2.46 16.56 -11.97
N PRO A 4 -1.46 17.42 -12.28
CA PRO A 4 -0.33 17.04 -13.13
C PRO A 4 0.43 15.84 -12.59
N THR A 5 1.08 15.08 -13.47
CA THR A 5 1.83 13.87 -13.10
C THR A 5 2.97 14.19 -12.12
N GLU A 6 3.66 15.30 -12.31
CA GLU A 6 4.76 15.77 -11.46
C GLU A 6 4.30 16.00 -10.01
N VAL A 7 3.07 16.48 -9.83
CA VAL A 7 2.46 16.69 -8.51
C VAL A 7 2.06 15.35 -7.89
N ARG A 8 1.45 14.46 -8.69
CA ARG A 8 0.96 13.16 -8.21
C ARG A 8 2.09 12.19 -7.82
N TYR A 9 3.25 12.33 -8.43
CA TYR A 9 4.42 11.48 -8.18
C TYR A 9 5.57 12.22 -7.49
N ARG A 10 5.29 13.41 -6.95
CA ARG A 10 6.22 14.17 -6.12
C ARG A 10 6.59 13.34 -4.89
N PRO A 11 7.89 13.18 -4.57
CA PRO A 11 8.35 12.44 -3.39
C PRO A 11 7.72 12.96 -2.10
N TYR A 12 7.43 12.06 -1.16
CA TYR A 12 6.81 12.42 0.11
C TYR A 12 7.62 13.40 0.95
N ALA A 13 8.96 13.34 0.84
CA ALA A 13 9.88 14.23 1.53
C ALA A 13 9.82 15.68 1.03
N ASP A 14 9.40 15.89 -0.22
CA ASP A 14 9.36 17.21 -0.85
C ASP A 14 8.08 17.99 -0.47
N TRP A 15 7.10 17.35 0.14
CA TRP A 15 5.89 18.01 0.63
C TRP A 15 6.17 18.71 1.96
N THR A 16 6.01 20.03 1.98
CA THR A 16 6.26 20.85 3.17
C THR A 16 5.20 20.61 4.26
N ASN A 17 5.57 20.90 5.51
CA ASN A 17 4.62 20.84 6.61
C ASN A 17 3.45 21.81 6.44
N GLU A 18 3.67 22.97 5.82
CA GLU A 18 2.62 23.95 5.54
C GLU A 18 1.60 23.39 4.55
N GLU A 19 2.05 22.77 3.43
CA GLU A 19 1.16 22.10 2.47
C GLU A 19 0.34 20.99 3.11
N LYS A 20 0.98 20.12 3.92
CA LYS A 20 0.33 19.04 4.65
C LYS A 20 -0.73 19.57 5.61
N THR A 21 -0.39 20.60 6.39
CA THR A 21 -1.33 21.23 7.34
C THR A 21 -2.52 21.84 6.62
N LYS A 22 -2.30 22.58 5.54
CA LYS A 22 -3.37 23.18 4.74
C LYS A 22 -4.34 22.14 4.15
N ILE A 23 -3.82 21.00 3.70
CA ILE A 23 -4.64 19.88 3.20
C ILE A 23 -5.51 19.34 4.35
N LYS A 24 -4.91 19.06 5.53
CA LYS A 24 -5.63 18.56 6.71
C LYS A 24 -6.74 19.52 7.17
N GLU A 25 -6.45 20.81 7.26
CA GLU A 25 -7.42 21.81 7.64
C GLU A 25 -8.61 21.89 6.67
N ASN A 26 -8.33 21.78 5.36
CA ASN A 26 -9.38 21.80 4.34
C ASN A 26 -10.26 20.55 4.40
N VAL A 27 -9.66 19.37 4.52
CA VAL A 27 -10.39 18.09 4.61
C VAL A 27 -11.15 17.99 5.92
N GLY A 28 -10.57 18.46 7.03
CA GLY A 28 -11.21 18.45 8.35
C GLY A 28 -12.50 19.30 8.44
N LYS A 29 -12.67 20.27 7.54
CA LYS A 29 -13.91 21.08 7.43
C LYS A 29 -15.01 20.42 6.61
N SER A 30 -14.74 19.24 6.02
CA SER A 30 -15.72 18.55 5.17
C SER A 30 -16.90 18.03 5.99
N PRO A 31 -18.16 18.36 5.61
CA PRO A 31 -19.32 17.79 6.26
C PRO A 31 -19.59 16.32 5.87
N TRP A 32 -18.79 15.78 4.97
CA TRP A 32 -18.92 14.43 4.40
C TRP A 32 -18.02 13.40 5.08
N ARG A 33 -17.34 13.77 6.20
CA ARG A 33 -16.54 12.81 6.97
C ARG A 33 -17.46 11.71 7.51
N ALA A 34 -17.04 10.47 7.30
CA ALA A 34 -17.76 9.29 7.79
C ALA A 34 -17.55 9.13 9.31
N SER A 35 -18.53 8.54 9.99
CA SER A 35 -18.49 8.32 11.44
C SER A 35 -18.04 6.91 11.83
N TYR A 36 -18.08 5.95 10.92
CA TYR A 36 -17.77 4.54 11.23
C TYR A 36 -17.00 3.78 10.12
N HIS A 37 -16.84 4.37 8.95
CA HIS A 37 -16.00 3.78 7.90
C HIS A 37 -14.52 4.07 8.14
N ILE A 38 -13.67 3.16 7.72
CA ILE A 38 -12.25 3.45 7.59
C ILE A 38 -12.11 4.47 6.46
N GLU A 39 -11.55 5.62 6.78
CA GLU A 39 -11.24 6.65 5.79
C GLU A 39 -9.90 7.30 6.10
N PRO A 40 -9.17 7.78 5.09
CA PRO A 40 -7.88 8.39 5.30
C PRO A 40 -8.03 9.74 5.99
N GLU A 41 -7.02 10.16 6.73
CA GLU A 41 -6.98 11.51 7.28
C GLU A 41 -7.14 12.57 6.19
N THR A 42 -6.50 12.33 5.04
CA THR A 42 -6.56 13.19 3.86
C THR A 42 -6.38 12.40 2.57
N GLY A 43 -6.84 12.97 1.47
CA GLY A 43 -6.58 12.49 0.12
C GLY A 43 -7.40 11.27 -0.28
N LEU A 44 -6.77 10.37 -1.03
CA LEU A 44 -7.39 9.18 -1.60
C LEU A 44 -7.10 7.96 -0.76
N LEU A 45 -8.13 7.20 -0.42
CA LEU A 45 -8.08 5.80 -0.04
C LEU A 45 -8.62 4.98 -1.20
N ASN A 46 -7.88 3.95 -1.61
CA ASN A 46 -8.36 2.93 -2.53
C ASN A 46 -8.01 1.54 -1.98
N ASP A 47 -7.97 0.55 -2.75
CA ASP A 47 -7.75 -0.88 -2.51
C ASP A 47 -7.38 -1.27 -1.07
N PRO A 48 -8.25 -1.99 -0.36
CA PRO A 48 -7.86 -2.68 0.87
C PRO A 48 -6.88 -3.80 0.55
N ASN A 49 -5.86 -3.98 1.39
CA ASN A 49 -4.76 -4.90 1.17
C ASN A 49 -4.42 -5.67 2.43
N GLY A 50 -3.76 -6.81 2.27
CA GLY A 50 -3.12 -7.53 3.36
C GLY A 50 -4.04 -7.92 4.51
N PHE A 51 -5.38 -8.08 4.26
CA PHE A 51 -6.29 -8.51 5.30
C PHE A 51 -5.87 -9.88 5.83
N SER A 52 -5.57 -9.93 7.13
CA SER A 52 -5.00 -11.11 7.77
C SER A 52 -5.24 -11.09 9.28
N TYR A 53 -5.03 -12.23 9.94
CA TYR A 53 -4.99 -12.30 11.40
C TYR A 53 -3.55 -12.51 11.84
N PHE A 54 -3.03 -11.62 12.69
CA PHE A 54 -1.66 -11.67 13.16
C PHE A 54 -1.53 -11.03 14.54
N ASN A 55 -0.74 -11.63 15.41
CA ASN A 55 -0.46 -11.13 16.75
C ASN A 55 -1.71 -10.79 17.57
N GLY A 56 -2.77 -11.64 17.46
CA GLY A 56 -4.00 -11.52 18.23
C GLY A 56 -5.02 -10.52 17.67
N LYS A 57 -4.75 -9.89 16.52
CA LYS A 57 -5.63 -8.90 15.89
C LYS A 57 -5.80 -9.14 14.40
N PHE A 58 -6.90 -8.67 13.84
CA PHE A 58 -7.03 -8.53 12.40
C PHE A 58 -6.23 -7.33 11.92
N GLN A 59 -5.47 -7.52 10.86
CA GLN A 59 -4.64 -6.53 10.20
C GLN A 59 -5.30 -6.16 8.89
N LEU A 60 -5.39 -4.87 8.60
CA LEU A 60 -5.88 -4.36 7.33
C LEU A 60 -5.03 -3.18 6.90
N PHE A 61 -4.54 -3.24 5.69
CA PHE A 61 -3.86 -2.13 5.04
C PHE A 61 -4.75 -1.53 3.96
N TYR A 62 -4.50 -0.30 3.58
CA TYR A 62 -5.11 0.30 2.42
C TYR A 62 -4.12 1.17 1.64
N GLN A 63 -4.28 1.20 0.33
CA GLN A 63 -3.53 2.16 -0.47
C GLN A 63 -4.01 3.58 -0.20
N SER A 64 -3.07 4.50 -0.08
CA SER A 64 -3.35 5.92 0.13
C SER A 64 -2.42 6.81 -0.69
N TRP A 65 -2.96 7.96 -1.10
CA TRP A 65 -2.18 9.11 -1.51
C TRP A 65 -2.76 10.34 -0.81
N PRO A 66 -2.05 10.92 0.18
CA PRO A 66 -2.66 11.88 1.13
C PRO A 66 -2.82 13.29 0.58
N PHE A 67 -2.30 13.60 -0.62
CA PHE A 67 -2.19 14.97 -1.12
C PHE A 67 -3.32 15.38 -2.07
N GLY A 68 -4.36 14.57 -2.25
CA GLY A 68 -5.52 14.91 -3.04
C GLY A 68 -6.38 13.71 -3.43
N ALA A 69 -7.56 13.98 -3.98
CA ALA A 69 -8.52 12.97 -4.44
C ALA A 69 -8.15 12.47 -5.85
N ALA A 70 -6.94 11.94 -6.01
CA ALA A 70 -6.41 11.42 -7.27
C ALA A 70 -5.45 10.25 -7.02
N HIS A 71 -5.26 9.41 -8.05
CA HIS A 71 -4.20 8.40 -8.02
C HIS A 71 -2.84 9.07 -8.17
N GLY A 72 -1.95 8.85 -7.22
CA GLY A 72 -0.60 9.38 -7.19
C GLY A 72 0.41 8.34 -6.71
N LEU A 73 1.49 8.78 -6.09
CA LEU A 73 2.53 7.95 -5.51
C LEU A 73 1.96 7.19 -4.30
N LYS A 74 1.56 5.94 -4.48
CA LYS A 74 0.86 5.15 -3.48
C LYS A 74 1.74 4.67 -2.35
N GLN A 75 1.22 4.74 -1.14
CA GLN A 75 1.74 4.12 0.08
C GLN A 75 0.67 3.21 0.68
N TRP A 76 1.04 2.37 1.66
CA TRP A 76 0.08 1.64 2.47
C TRP A 76 0.00 2.22 3.87
N VAL A 77 -1.23 2.48 4.30
CA VAL A 77 -1.57 2.81 5.68
C VAL A 77 -2.12 1.56 6.35
N HIS A 78 -1.78 1.36 7.60
CA HIS A 78 -2.15 0.18 8.38
C HIS A 78 -3.19 0.52 9.43
N THR A 79 -4.17 -0.37 9.52
CA THR A 79 -5.17 -0.40 10.59
C THR A 79 -5.24 -1.79 11.21
N GLU A 80 -5.60 -1.87 12.48
CA GLU A 80 -5.83 -3.11 13.19
C GLU A 80 -7.13 -3.09 13.98
N THR A 81 -7.70 -4.26 14.24
CA THR A 81 -8.92 -4.42 15.02
C THR A 81 -8.99 -5.79 15.71
N GLU A 82 -9.66 -5.86 16.85
CA GLU A 82 -9.95 -7.12 17.54
C GLU A 82 -11.33 -7.66 17.19
N ASP A 83 -12.26 -6.80 16.78
CA ASP A 83 -13.68 -7.12 16.63
C ASP A 83 -14.27 -6.84 15.23
N LEU A 84 -13.47 -6.36 14.27
CA LEU A 84 -13.86 -5.99 12.91
C LEU A 84 -14.87 -4.82 12.85
N VAL A 85 -15.06 -4.13 13.96
CA VAL A 85 -15.95 -2.96 14.08
C VAL A 85 -15.15 -1.72 14.44
N HIS A 86 -14.29 -1.83 15.47
CA HIS A 86 -13.47 -0.73 15.95
C HIS A 86 -12.05 -0.86 15.42
N PHE A 87 -11.71 -0.03 14.47
CA PHE A 87 -10.39 -0.02 13.84
C PHE A 87 -9.50 1.08 14.44
N THR A 88 -8.25 0.74 14.69
CA THR A 88 -7.20 1.68 15.10
C THR A 88 -6.20 1.84 13.97
N GLU A 89 -6.02 3.05 13.46
CA GLU A 89 -4.96 3.36 12.50
C GLU A 89 -3.62 3.47 13.24
N THR A 90 -2.63 2.73 12.74
CA THR A 90 -1.25 2.74 13.28
C THR A 90 -0.27 3.47 12.36
N GLY A 91 -0.79 4.10 11.32
CA GLY A 91 -0.04 4.95 10.40
C GLY A 91 0.51 4.24 9.16
N VAL A 92 1.36 4.95 8.44
CA VAL A 92 1.98 4.45 7.20
C VAL A 92 2.98 3.35 7.52
N LYS A 93 2.91 2.24 6.79
CA LYS A 93 3.81 1.09 6.95
C LYS A 93 4.64 0.77 5.70
N LEU A 94 4.10 0.97 4.51
CA LEU A 94 4.86 0.82 3.26
C LEU A 94 4.88 2.16 2.52
N LEU A 95 6.03 2.82 2.55
CA LEU A 95 6.32 3.97 1.70
C LEU A 95 6.90 3.50 0.36
N PRO A 96 6.69 4.21 -0.73
CA PRO A 96 7.36 3.96 -2.01
C PRO A 96 8.77 4.56 -1.99
N ASP A 97 9.65 4.03 -1.16
CA ASP A 97 10.99 4.53 -0.83
C ASP A 97 12.12 3.57 -1.23
N HIS A 98 11.78 2.51 -1.98
CA HIS A 98 12.72 1.52 -2.47
C HIS A 98 12.78 1.54 -4.01
N GLU A 99 13.93 1.15 -4.61
CA GLU A 99 14.09 1.10 -6.06
C GLU A 99 13.06 0.22 -6.78
N ASN A 100 12.52 -0.79 -6.06
CA ASN A 100 11.53 -1.72 -6.60
C ASN A 100 10.08 -1.25 -6.43
N ASP A 101 9.83 -0.12 -5.78
CA ASP A 101 8.50 0.48 -5.65
C ASP A 101 8.50 2.01 -5.80
N SER A 102 9.51 2.57 -6.45
CA SER A 102 9.78 4.01 -6.56
C SER A 102 8.62 4.84 -7.12
N HIS A 103 7.68 4.21 -7.82
CA HIS A 103 6.48 4.86 -8.37
C HIS A 103 5.19 4.36 -7.71
N GLY A 104 5.29 3.74 -6.52
CA GLY A 104 4.17 3.38 -5.67
C GLY A 104 4.21 1.96 -5.15
N ALA A 105 3.79 1.77 -3.89
CA ALA A 105 3.42 0.47 -3.34
C ALA A 105 1.99 0.16 -3.78
N TYR A 106 1.84 -0.74 -4.76
CA TYR A 106 0.55 -1.16 -5.31
C TYR A 106 -0.03 -2.32 -4.52
N SER A 107 -1.22 -2.79 -4.91
CA SER A 107 -1.97 -3.77 -4.16
C SER A 107 -1.26 -5.11 -3.98
N GLY A 108 -1.68 -5.82 -2.95
CA GLY A 108 -1.17 -7.11 -2.58
C GLY A 108 -1.88 -7.70 -1.37
N SER A 109 -1.27 -8.71 -0.79
CA SER A 109 -1.81 -9.50 0.30
C SER A 109 -0.83 -9.67 1.44
N ALA A 110 -1.30 -10.24 2.55
CA ALA A 110 -0.45 -10.64 3.65
C ALA A 110 -0.82 -12.04 4.15
N TYR A 111 0.17 -12.76 4.66
CA TYR A 111 0.00 -14.09 5.21
C TYR A 111 0.94 -14.30 6.39
N GLN A 112 0.43 -14.82 7.51
CA GLN A 112 1.28 -15.14 8.64
C GLN A 112 2.16 -16.36 8.35
N ILE A 113 3.47 -16.19 8.50
CA ILE A 113 4.46 -17.26 8.39
C ILE A 113 5.30 -17.27 9.66
N GLY A 114 5.12 -18.29 10.47
CA GLY A 114 5.76 -18.37 11.78
C GLY A 114 5.33 -17.21 12.71
N ASP A 115 6.29 -16.44 13.19
CA ASP A 115 6.09 -15.31 14.11
C ASP A 115 6.08 -13.94 13.42
N LYS A 116 6.06 -13.92 12.09
CA LYS A 116 6.01 -12.69 11.28
C LYS A 116 4.85 -12.71 10.30
N LEU A 117 4.45 -11.54 9.87
CA LEU A 117 3.50 -11.35 8.77
C LEU A 117 4.28 -11.09 7.48
N PHE A 118 4.15 -11.99 6.52
CA PHE A 118 4.69 -11.78 5.17
C PHE A 118 3.72 -10.92 4.37
N ILE A 119 4.19 -9.79 3.88
CA ILE A 119 3.47 -8.88 3.00
C ILE A 119 4.00 -9.12 1.59
N PHE A 120 3.11 -9.41 0.64
CA PHE A 120 3.46 -9.64 -0.75
C PHE A 120 2.67 -8.68 -1.62
N TYR A 121 3.37 -7.79 -2.32
CA TYR A 121 2.74 -6.68 -3.02
C TYR A 121 3.45 -6.34 -4.33
N THR A 122 2.80 -5.53 -5.15
CA THR A 122 3.37 -5.03 -6.39
C THR A 122 4.07 -3.70 -6.15
N GLY A 123 5.37 -3.69 -6.30
CA GLY A 123 6.15 -2.47 -6.48
C GLY A 123 5.98 -1.93 -7.89
N ASN A 124 5.48 -0.72 -8.01
CA ASN A 124 5.34 -0.05 -9.29
C ASN A 124 6.59 0.76 -9.58
N VAL A 125 7.23 0.46 -10.70
CA VAL A 125 8.36 1.21 -11.24
C VAL A 125 7.99 1.69 -12.64
N ARG A 126 8.53 2.82 -13.08
CA ARG A 126 8.34 3.34 -14.43
C ARG A 126 9.67 3.77 -15.00
N ASP A 127 9.83 3.54 -16.29
CA ASP A 127 10.98 4.03 -17.05
C ASP A 127 10.82 5.51 -17.46
N GLU A 128 11.80 6.03 -18.20
CA GLU A 128 11.82 7.38 -18.73
C GLU A 128 10.69 7.71 -19.71
N ASN A 129 10.14 6.67 -20.38
CA ASN A 129 8.99 6.76 -21.27
C ASN A 129 7.64 6.54 -20.55
N TRP A 130 7.67 6.48 -19.22
CA TRP A 130 6.53 6.23 -18.36
C TRP A 130 5.91 4.84 -18.51
N VAL A 131 6.65 3.89 -19.10
CA VAL A 131 6.26 2.48 -19.21
C VAL A 131 6.38 1.82 -17.84
N ARG A 132 5.37 1.04 -17.47
CA ARG A 132 5.33 0.35 -16.17
C ARG A 132 6.16 -0.93 -16.20
N ASP A 133 6.94 -1.13 -15.13
CA ASP A 133 7.64 -2.36 -14.78
C ASP A 133 7.09 -2.84 -13.41
N PRO A 134 6.04 -3.67 -13.38
CA PRO A 134 5.47 -4.19 -12.15
C PRO A 134 6.36 -5.29 -11.57
N ARG A 135 6.80 -5.10 -10.34
CA ARG A 135 7.69 -6.02 -9.61
C ARG A 135 6.95 -6.60 -8.42
N GLN A 136 6.84 -7.93 -8.33
CA GLN A 136 6.27 -8.54 -7.14
C GLN A 136 7.36 -8.67 -6.09
N ILE A 137 7.21 -7.96 -4.99
CA ILE A 137 8.19 -7.84 -3.91
C ILE A 137 7.59 -8.20 -2.57
N GLY A 138 8.43 -8.57 -1.61
CA GLY A 138 8.02 -8.95 -0.27
C GLY A 138 8.51 -7.99 0.80
N ALA A 139 7.83 -8.04 1.93
CA ALA A 139 8.31 -7.44 3.17
C ALA A 139 7.90 -8.31 4.36
N TRP A 140 8.67 -8.25 5.43
CA TRP A 140 8.28 -8.80 6.73
C TRP A 140 7.75 -7.70 7.63
N MET A 141 6.65 -7.98 8.33
CA MET A 141 6.23 -7.20 9.49
C MET A 141 6.39 -8.05 10.74
N ASP A 142 7.08 -7.53 11.75
CA ASP A 142 7.20 -8.16 13.06
C ASP A 142 6.02 -7.82 13.98
N LYS A 143 6.04 -8.37 15.21
CA LYS A 143 4.98 -8.16 16.20
C LYS A 143 4.88 -6.73 16.72
N ASP A 144 5.95 -5.95 16.56
CA ASP A 144 5.99 -4.53 16.93
C ASP A 144 5.51 -3.63 15.76
N GLY A 145 5.13 -4.25 14.64
CA GLY A 145 4.64 -3.55 13.44
C GLY A 145 5.74 -2.89 12.61
N LYS A 146 7.01 -3.27 12.84
CA LYS A 146 8.14 -2.82 12.03
C LYS A 146 8.16 -3.58 10.71
N ILE A 147 8.31 -2.84 9.62
CA ILE A 147 8.42 -3.39 8.26
C ILE A 147 9.88 -3.45 7.82
N GLU A 148 10.24 -4.57 7.19
CA GLU A 148 11.53 -4.79 6.53
C GLU A 148 11.27 -5.30 5.11
N LYS A 149 11.53 -4.44 4.12
CA LYS A 149 11.34 -4.75 2.70
C LYS A 149 12.48 -5.65 2.19
N PHE A 150 12.17 -6.47 1.20
CA PHE A 150 13.18 -7.25 0.50
C PHE A 150 13.86 -6.41 -0.58
N ASP A 151 15.17 -6.51 -0.68
CA ASP A 151 15.93 -5.91 -1.78
C ASP A 151 15.67 -6.65 -3.10
N LYS A 152 15.34 -7.94 -3.01
CA LYS A 152 15.16 -8.80 -4.17
C LYS A 152 13.72 -8.82 -4.66
N VAL A 153 13.54 -8.62 -5.97
CA VAL A 153 12.29 -8.90 -6.66
C VAL A 153 12.02 -10.40 -6.63
N LEU A 154 10.86 -10.81 -6.12
CA LEU A 154 10.48 -12.22 -6.02
C LEU A 154 9.96 -12.76 -7.35
N ILE A 155 9.08 -11.99 -8.01
CA ILE A 155 8.55 -12.37 -9.33
C ILE A 155 8.58 -11.15 -10.23
N LYS A 156 9.24 -11.28 -11.38
CA LYS A 156 9.22 -10.27 -12.45
C LYS A 156 8.08 -10.54 -13.41
N GLN A 157 7.63 -9.52 -14.10
CA GLN A 157 6.64 -9.64 -15.17
C GLN A 157 7.17 -10.61 -16.25
N PRO A 158 6.44 -11.68 -16.58
CA PRO A 158 6.76 -12.53 -17.73
C PRO A 158 6.64 -11.77 -19.05
N ALA A 159 7.38 -12.18 -20.05
CA ALA A 159 7.43 -11.50 -21.35
C ALA A 159 6.08 -11.53 -22.13
N ASP A 160 5.23 -12.50 -21.81
CA ASP A 160 3.89 -12.70 -22.39
C ASP A 160 2.77 -12.10 -21.55
N ALA A 161 3.10 -11.50 -20.39
CA ALA A 161 2.14 -10.80 -19.55
C ALA A 161 2.06 -9.30 -19.88
N THR A 162 0.92 -8.69 -19.54
CA THR A 162 0.73 -7.25 -19.70
C THR A 162 1.34 -6.45 -18.56
N GLU A 163 1.39 -5.11 -18.68
CA GLU A 163 1.76 -4.19 -17.60
C GLU A 163 0.82 -4.26 -16.38
N HIS A 164 -0.24 -5.05 -16.45
CA HIS A 164 -1.18 -5.33 -15.37
C HIS A 164 -0.84 -6.59 -14.59
N PHE A 165 0.34 -7.17 -14.78
CA PHE A 165 0.86 -8.28 -13.95
C PHE A 165 1.12 -7.80 -12.52
N ARG A 166 0.08 -7.84 -11.67
CA ARG A 166 0.05 -7.19 -10.35
C ARG A 166 -0.94 -7.84 -9.39
N ASP A 167 -1.04 -7.27 -8.17
CA ASP A 167 -2.02 -7.59 -7.13
C ASP A 167 -1.91 -9.04 -6.65
N PRO A 168 -0.70 -9.49 -6.18
CA PRO A 168 -0.47 -10.88 -5.83
C PRO A 168 -1.25 -11.26 -4.57
N GLN A 169 -2.01 -12.36 -4.65
CA GLN A 169 -2.70 -12.96 -3.52
C GLN A 169 -1.95 -14.23 -3.10
N ILE A 170 -1.33 -14.22 -1.92
CA ILE A 170 -0.65 -15.39 -1.35
C ILE A 170 -1.62 -16.29 -0.57
N PHE A 171 -1.44 -17.58 -0.66
CA PHE A 171 -2.15 -18.60 0.13
C PHE A 171 -1.33 -19.88 0.29
N ASP A 172 -1.64 -20.65 1.33
CA ASP A 172 -1.10 -22.00 1.49
C ASP A 172 -2.02 -23.03 0.80
N TYR A 173 -1.41 -23.90 0.04
CA TYR A 173 -2.09 -25.09 -0.51
C TYR A 173 -1.25 -26.33 -0.27
N LYS A 174 -1.70 -27.19 0.63
CA LYS A 174 -1.02 -28.45 1.00
C LYS A 174 0.43 -28.27 1.44
N GLY A 175 0.69 -27.23 2.22
CA GLY A 175 2.04 -26.91 2.73
C GLY A 175 2.96 -26.22 1.74
N GLN A 176 2.42 -25.74 0.62
CA GLN A 176 3.17 -24.96 -0.37
C GLN A 176 2.54 -23.55 -0.49
N PHE A 177 3.38 -22.54 -0.46
CA PHE A 177 2.93 -21.18 -0.74
C PHE A 177 2.76 -20.96 -2.23
N LEU A 178 1.57 -20.55 -2.61
CA LEU A 178 1.20 -20.22 -3.99
C LEU A 178 0.73 -18.78 -4.03
N SER A 179 0.76 -18.18 -5.23
CA SER A 179 0.15 -16.88 -5.46
C SER A 179 -0.70 -16.88 -6.73
N LEU A 180 -1.86 -16.26 -6.62
CA LEU A 180 -2.62 -15.80 -7.78
C LEU A 180 -2.23 -14.36 -8.08
N ILE A 181 -1.96 -14.06 -9.34
CA ILE A 181 -1.55 -12.72 -9.80
C ILE A 181 -2.42 -12.36 -10.99
N HIS A 182 -2.89 -11.10 -11.01
CA HIS A 182 -3.59 -10.57 -12.17
C HIS A 182 -2.59 -10.35 -13.32
N ILE A 183 -2.98 -10.76 -14.53
CA ILE A 183 -2.11 -10.76 -15.72
C ILE A 183 -2.62 -9.76 -16.76
#